data_95e9a4b011435016ec438e9931d4348c
#
_entry.id   95e9a4b011435016ec438e9931d4348c
#
_cell.length_a   1.000
_cell.length_b   1.000
_cell.length_c   1.000
_cell.angle_alpha   90.00
_cell.angle_beta   90.00
_cell.angle_gamma   90.00
#
_symmetry.space_group_name_H-M   'P 1'
#
loop_
_entity.id
_entity.type
_entity.pdbx_description
1 polymer ?
#
loop_
_entity_poly.entity_id
_entity_poly.type
_entity_poly.pdbx_seq_one_letter_code
_entity_poly.pdbx_strand_id
1 'polypeptide(L)'
;QNIQNIDYMIASHYDEDHIGGLVQCLNSFTVCNVFGPDYVHTSDLYNTFMNTATANAIIVQYPSVGETFDFGTGSFTVLAPNGISQNSNDNSLVIKLKNGSNSFIFTGDAEETSEQDMISTGMNLDCDVLSVGHHGSASSTTWDFLEATSPSYAVISCGINNQYNHPSADTMGRLSDMGIPV
;
A
#
# COMPACT_ATOMS: atom_id res chain seq x y z
N GLN A 1 1.73 6.23 23.54
CA GLN A 1 1.12 7.47 23.03
C GLN A 1 -0.39 7.27 23.02
N ASN A 2 -1.13 8.25 23.52
CA ASN A 2 -2.59 8.20 23.53
C ASN A 2 -3.11 8.85 22.24
N ILE A 3 -3.03 8.12 21.10
CA ILE A 3 -3.52 8.59 19.80
C ILE A 3 -5.05 8.52 19.85
N GLN A 4 -5.73 9.60 19.51
CA GLN A 4 -7.18 9.68 19.40
C GLN A 4 -7.64 10.03 17.99
N ASN A 5 -6.79 10.69 17.22
CA ASN A 5 -7.11 11.16 15.87
C ASN A 5 -6.15 10.53 14.87
N ILE A 6 -6.68 10.18 13.70
CA ILE A 6 -5.95 9.71 12.51
C ILE A 6 -6.27 10.69 11.37
N ASP A 7 -5.26 11.37 10.87
CA ASP A 7 -5.45 12.36 9.80
C ASP A 7 -5.79 11.67 8.47
N TYR A 8 -5.08 10.58 8.15
CA TYR A 8 -5.29 9.79 6.94
C TYR A 8 -5.28 8.31 7.28
N MET A 9 -6.29 7.60 6.81
CA MET A 9 -6.38 6.14 6.79
C MET A 9 -6.41 5.71 5.33
N ILE A 10 -5.54 4.79 4.95
CA ILE A 10 -5.39 4.36 3.57
C ILE A 10 -5.64 2.85 3.50
N ALA A 11 -6.69 2.45 2.78
CA ALA A 11 -6.91 1.07 2.36
C ALA A 11 -6.15 0.86 1.06
N SER A 12 -5.11 0.01 1.06
CA SER A 12 -4.40 -0.30 -0.18
C SER A 12 -5.36 -0.93 -1.21
N HIS A 13 -6.05 -1.97 -0.81
CA HIS A 13 -7.14 -2.62 -1.55
C HIS A 13 -8.13 -3.25 -0.55
N TYR A 14 -9.15 -3.99 -1.03
CA TYR A 14 -10.27 -4.37 -0.16
C TYR A 14 -10.27 -5.84 0.26
N ASP A 15 -9.14 -6.53 0.22
CA ASP A 15 -9.01 -7.89 0.73
C ASP A 15 -9.03 -7.90 2.27
N GLU A 16 -9.42 -9.03 2.86
CA GLU A 16 -9.78 -9.10 4.28
C GLU A 16 -8.63 -8.75 5.22
N ASP A 17 -7.42 -9.17 4.90
CA ASP A 17 -6.21 -8.92 5.69
C ASP A 17 -5.73 -7.47 5.60
N HIS A 18 -6.24 -6.69 4.64
CA HIS A 18 -5.93 -5.25 4.48
C HIS A 18 -6.98 -4.35 5.11
N ILE A 19 -8.28 -4.68 5.02
CA ILE A 19 -9.32 -3.78 5.57
C ILE A 19 -9.91 -4.24 6.90
N GLY A 20 -9.66 -5.48 7.34
CA GLY A 20 -10.25 -6.02 8.58
C GLY A 20 -9.89 -5.19 9.82
N GLY A 21 -8.62 -4.77 9.95
CA GLY A 21 -8.16 -3.89 11.01
C GLY A 21 -8.70 -2.47 10.91
N LEU A 22 -8.93 -1.97 9.69
CA LEU A 22 -9.40 -0.60 9.45
C LEU A 22 -10.83 -0.37 9.98
N VAL A 23 -11.70 -1.39 9.88
CA VAL A 23 -13.06 -1.33 10.47
C VAL A 23 -13.00 -1.07 11.97
N GLN A 24 -12.09 -1.72 12.68
CA GLN A 24 -11.91 -1.49 14.12
C GLN A 24 -11.32 -0.11 14.40
N CYS A 25 -10.40 0.36 13.58
CA CYS A 25 -9.85 1.70 13.70
C CYS A 25 -10.92 2.78 13.49
N LEU A 26 -11.79 2.64 12.49
CA LEU A 26 -12.92 3.54 12.25
C LEU A 26 -13.89 3.63 13.44
N ASN A 27 -14.04 2.55 14.20
CA ASN A 27 -14.89 2.54 15.40
C ASN A 27 -14.17 3.06 16.67
N SER A 28 -12.83 3.14 16.66
CA SER A 28 -12.05 3.43 17.86
C SER A 28 -11.41 4.80 17.85
N PHE A 29 -11.20 5.40 16.69
CA PHE A 29 -10.51 6.67 16.50
C PHE A 29 -11.36 7.66 15.73
N THR A 30 -11.10 8.94 15.93
CA THR A 30 -11.58 9.98 15.01
C THR A 30 -10.70 9.95 13.75
N VAL A 31 -11.25 9.55 12.61
CA VAL A 31 -10.52 9.51 11.34
C VAL A 31 -10.99 10.67 10.47
N CYS A 32 -10.04 11.49 10.00
CA CYS A 32 -10.36 12.68 9.22
C CYS A 32 -10.57 12.38 7.73
N ASN A 33 -9.69 11.54 7.16
CA ASN A 33 -9.73 11.17 5.74
C ASN A 33 -9.54 9.67 5.59
N VAL A 34 -10.33 9.06 4.72
CA VAL A 34 -10.17 7.65 4.32
C VAL A 34 -9.99 7.60 2.82
N PHE A 35 -8.88 6.99 2.40
CA PHE A 35 -8.57 6.77 0.99
C PHE A 35 -8.60 5.28 0.65
N GLY A 36 -8.98 4.98 -0.58
CA GLY A 36 -8.95 3.64 -1.15
C GLY A 36 -8.97 3.68 -2.67
N PRO A 37 -8.83 2.57 -3.36
CA PRO A 37 -8.95 2.51 -4.82
C PRO A 37 -10.42 2.55 -5.27
N ASP A 38 -10.66 3.08 -6.48
CA ASP A 38 -12.02 3.29 -7.02
C ASP A 38 -12.58 2.03 -7.69
N TYR A 39 -12.84 1.00 -6.90
CA TYR A 39 -13.57 -0.19 -7.39
C TYR A 39 -14.47 -0.78 -6.29
N VAL A 40 -15.45 -1.59 -6.71
CA VAL A 40 -16.37 -2.27 -5.80
C VAL A 40 -15.88 -3.69 -5.57
N HIS A 41 -15.66 -4.04 -4.31
CA HIS A 41 -15.39 -5.40 -3.91
C HIS A 41 -16.66 -6.10 -3.42
N THR A 42 -16.74 -7.43 -3.57
CA THR A 42 -17.98 -8.19 -3.30
C THR A 42 -18.05 -8.82 -1.92
N SER A 43 -17.01 -8.69 -1.08
CA SER A 43 -16.98 -9.29 0.26
C SER A 43 -17.91 -8.58 1.25
N ASP A 44 -18.38 -9.34 2.24
CA ASP A 44 -19.15 -8.78 3.35
C ASP A 44 -18.32 -7.80 4.18
N LEU A 45 -17.01 -8.02 4.27
CA LEU A 45 -16.11 -7.13 4.99
C LEU A 45 -15.95 -5.78 4.30
N TYR A 46 -15.88 -5.75 2.96
CA TYR A 46 -15.92 -4.50 2.20
C TYR A 46 -17.20 -3.71 2.48
N ASN A 47 -18.36 -4.38 2.43
CA ASN A 47 -19.63 -3.75 2.76
C ASN A 47 -19.62 -3.21 4.21
N THR A 48 -19.04 -3.96 5.13
CA THR A 48 -18.90 -3.54 6.53
C THR A 48 -17.99 -2.32 6.65
N PHE A 49 -16.85 -2.30 5.95
CA PHE A 49 -15.92 -1.17 5.92
C PHE A 49 -16.61 0.12 5.39
N MET A 50 -17.26 0.04 4.23
CA MET A 50 -17.96 1.18 3.62
C MET A 50 -19.12 1.69 4.49
N ASN A 51 -19.90 0.78 5.08
CA ASN A 51 -20.98 1.13 6.00
C ASN A 51 -20.46 1.78 7.29
N THR A 52 -19.34 1.27 7.83
CA THR A 52 -18.71 1.84 9.03
C THR A 52 -18.17 3.24 8.76
N ALA A 53 -17.52 3.47 7.62
CA ALA A 53 -17.10 4.80 7.21
C ALA A 53 -18.29 5.77 7.12
N THR A 54 -19.38 5.35 6.45
CA THR A 54 -20.61 6.14 6.31
C THR A 54 -21.24 6.44 7.67
N ALA A 55 -21.31 5.47 8.58
CA ALA A 55 -21.87 5.65 9.92
C ALA A 55 -21.07 6.66 10.76
N ASN A 56 -19.78 6.81 10.49
CA ASN A 56 -18.91 7.83 11.08
C ASN A 56 -18.89 9.14 10.29
N ALA A 57 -19.80 9.34 9.35
CA ALA A 57 -19.89 10.50 8.46
C ALA A 57 -18.64 10.73 7.60
N ILE A 58 -17.90 9.66 7.28
CA ILE A 58 -16.70 9.68 6.44
C ILE A 58 -17.09 9.21 5.03
N ILE A 59 -16.64 9.95 4.03
CA ILE A 59 -16.72 9.54 2.62
C ILE A 59 -15.35 8.98 2.24
N VAL A 60 -15.31 7.73 1.75
CA VAL A 60 -14.09 7.15 1.19
C VAL A 60 -13.76 7.89 -0.10
N GLN A 61 -12.54 8.41 -0.18
CA GLN A 61 -12.04 9.19 -1.30
C GLN A 61 -11.14 8.31 -2.17
N TYR A 62 -11.12 8.58 -3.46
CA TYR A 62 -10.39 7.81 -4.47
C TYR A 62 -9.37 8.73 -5.17
N PRO A 63 -8.18 8.92 -4.56
CA PRO A 63 -7.19 9.83 -5.10
C PRO A 63 -6.58 9.29 -6.40
N SER A 64 -6.23 10.20 -7.30
CA SER A 64 -5.61 9.89 -8.59
C SER A 64 -4.09 9.82 -8.48
N VAL A 65 -3.46 9.08 -9.40
CA VAL A 65 -2.00 9.03 -9.52
C VAL A 65 -1.42 10.43 -9.72
N GLY A 66 -0.38 10.76 -8.97
CA GLY A 66 0.29 12.07 -8.95
C GLY A 66 -0.29 13.04 -7.93
N GLU A 67 -1.47 12.79 -7.35
CA GLU A 67 -1.97 13.62 -6.26
C GLU A 67 -1.08 13.51 -5.02
N THR A 68 -0.87 14.64 -4.37
CA THR A 68 -0.02 14.74 -3.17
C THR A 68 -0.80 15.36 -2.02
N PHE A 69 -0.63 14.80 -0.84
CA PHE A 69 -1.31 15.20 0.39
C PHE A 69 -0.29 15.47 1.49
N ASP A 70 -0.44 16.59 2.17
CA ASP A 70 0.44 17.00 3.25
C ASP A 70 -0.07 16.48 4.62
N PHE A 71 0.84 16.09 5.49
CA PHE A 71 0.57 15.80 6.90
C PHE A 71 1.71 16.33 7.77
N GLY A 72 1.42 17.29 8.62
CA GLY A 72 2.45 17.94 9.44
C GLY A 72 3.59 18.50 8.57
N THR A 73 4.80 17.94 8.70
CA THR A 73 5.99 18.30 7.91
C THR A 73 6.27 17.31 6.78
N GLY A 74 5.48 16.28 6.66
CA GLY A 74 5.61 15.26 5.63
C GLY A 74 4.54 15.38 4.55
N SER A 75 4.68 14.58 3.50
CA SER A 75 3.68 14.44 2.45
C SER A 75 3.68 13.00 1.91
N PHE A 76 2.61 12.62 1.26
CA PHE A 76 2.60 11.41 0.45
C PHE A 76 1.99 11.67 -0.93
N THR A 77 2.52 10.97 -1.91
CA THR A 77 2.07 11.05 -3.31
C THR A 77 1.53 9.69 -3.73
N VAL A 78 0.42 9.68 -4.42
CA VAL A 78 -0.19 8.47 -4.98
C VAL A 78 0.57 8.04 -6.22
N LEU A 79 0.98 6.77 -6.28
CA LEU A 79 1.75 6.17 -7.38
C LEU A 79 0.92 5.20 -8.23
N ALA A 80 -0.05 4.53 -7.62
CA ALA A 80 -0.95 3.56 -8.27
C ALA A 80 -2.32 3.54 -7.54
N PRO A 81 -3.38 2.96 -8.16
CA PRO A 81 -3.39 2.31 -9.47
C PRO A 81 -3.54 3.30 -10.63
N ASN A 82 -2.93 3.00 -11.79
CA ASN A 82 -3.07 3.80 -13.02
C ASN A 82 -4.38 3.48 -13.80
N GLY A 83 -5.14 2.53 -13.32
CA GLY A 83 -6.43 2.08 -13.85
C GLY A 83 -6.91 0.89 -13.03
N ILE A 84 -8.15 0.48 -13.23
CA ILE A 84 -8.71 -0.65 -12.49
C ILE A 84 -8.48 -1.95 -13.25
N SER A 85 -7.80 -2.90 -12.59
CA SER A 85 -7.51 -4.24 -13.07
C SER A 85 -8.60 -5.24 -12.63
N GLN A 86 -8.67 -6.38 -13.32
CA GLN A 86 -9.46 -7.54 -12.85
C GLN A 86 -8.79 -8.26 -11.68
N ASN A 87 -7.47 -8.13 -11.53
CA ASN A 87 -6.74 -8.59 -10.36
C ASN A 87 -6.86 -7.54 -9.24
N SER A 88 -7.48 -7.91 -8.11
CA SER A 88 -7.69 -7.01 -6.97
C SER A 88 -6.37 -6.45 -6.42
N ASN A 89 -5.31 -7.25 -6.43
CA ASN A 89 -3.99 -6.86 -5.93
C ASN A 89 -3.40 -5.67 -6.71
N ASP A 90 -3.52 -5.70 -8.05
CA ASP A 90 -3.06 -4.60 -8.92
C ASP A 90 -3.89 -3.32 -8.79
N ASN A 91 -5.02 -3.36 -8.08
CA ASN A 91 -5.79 -2.18 -7.69
C ASN A 91 -5.27 -1.54 -6.40
N SER A 92 -4.18 -2.03 -5.83
CA SER A 92 -3.60 -1.47 -4.62
C SER A 92 -3.28 0.01 -4.78
N LEU A 93 -3.78 0.82 -3.84
CA LEU A 93 -3.40 2.23 -3.70
C LEU A 93 -1.97 2.29 -3.16
N VAL A 94 -1.03 2.52 -4.04
CA VAL A 94 0.40 2.64 -3.71
C VAL A 94 0.74 4.09 -3.44
N ILE A 95 1.44 4.33 -2.34
CA ILE A 95 1.86 5.67 -1.98
C ILE A 95 3.37 5.76 -1.74
N LYS A 96 3.95 6.90 -2.11
CA LYS A 96 5.28 7.30 -1.69
C LYS A 96 5.17 8.37 -0.63
N LEU A 97 5.59 8.05 0.58
CA LEU A 97 5.61 8.96 1.72
C LEU A 97 6.99 9.60 1.84
N LYS A 98 7.02 10.90 2.10
CA LYS A 98 8.25 11.66 2.38
C LYS A 98 8.12 12.37 3.71
N ASN A 99 9.12 12.19 4.57
CA ASN A 99 9.20 12.89 5.85
C ASN A 99 10.64 13.34 6.11
N GLY A 100 10.88 14.65 5.99
CA GLY A 100 12.22 15.21 6.00
C GLY A 100 13.06 14.70 4.83
N SER A 101 14.20 14.06 5.13
CA SER A 101 15.09 13.45 4.14
C SER A 101 14.74 11.99 3.82
N ASN A 102 13.83 11.38 4.56
CA ASN A 102 13.50 9.96 4.40
C ASN A 102 12.25 9.78 3.53
N SER A 103 12.29 8.73 2.71
CA SER A 103 11.22 8.36 1.80
C SER A 103 10.86 6.88 1.92
N PHE A 104 9.57 6.59 1.81
CA PHE A 104 9.01 5.26 1.98
C PHE A 104 8.04 4.99 0.84
N ILE A 105 8.04 3.77 0.30
CA ILE A 105 6.97 3.32 -0.60
C ILE A 105 6.19 2.20 0.09
N PHE A 106 4.87 2.35 0.11
CA PHE A 106 3.93 1.34 0.58
C PHE A 106 3.15 0.80 -0.61
N THR A 107 3.36 -0.46 -0.95
CA THR A 107 2.87 -1.06 -2.19
C THR A 107 1.52 -1.76 -2.05
N GLY A 108 1.06 -2.03 -0.82
CA GLY A 108 -0.02 -3.00 -0.63
C GLY A 108 0.35 -4.32 -1.28
N ASP A 109 -0.58 -4.89 -2.03
CA ASP A 109 -0.37 -6.14 -2.76
C ASP A 109 -0.16 -5.95 -4.27
N ALA A 110 0.24 -4.74 -4.69
CA ALA A 110 0.60 -4.47 -6.08
C ALA A 110 1.56 -5.52 -6.63
N GLU A 111 1.21 -6.10 -7.76
CA GLU A 111 1.98 -7.12 -8.47
C GLU A 111 2.69 -6.54 -9.70
N GLU A 112 3.35 -7.39 -10.47
CA GLU A 112 4.17 -7.01 -11.63
C GLU A 112 3.49 -6.02 -12.57
N THR A 113 2.19 -6.20 -12.86
CA THR A 113 1.44 -5.31 -13.77
C THR A 113 1.40 -3.88 -13.22
N SER A 114 1.02 -3.73 -11.96
CA SER A 114 0.96 -2.42 -11.29
C SER A 114 2.35 -1.80 -11.15
N GLU A 115 3.39 -2.61 -10.88
CA GLU A 115 4.79 -2.16 -10.80
C GLU A 115 5.25 -1.59 -12.15
N GLN A 116 4.99 -2.30 -13.26
CA GLN A 116 5.32 -1.83 -14.61
C GLN A 116 4.55 -0.56 -14.99
N ASP A 117 3.29 -0.47 -14.60
CA ASP A 117 2.50 0.74 -14.80
C ASP A 117 3.12 1.93 -14.05
N MET A 118 3.51 1.77 -12.79
CA MET A 118 4.21 2.81 -12.02
C MET A 118 5.51 3.25 -12.69
N ILE A 119 6.34 2.30 -13.14
CA ILE A 119 7.59 2.59 -13.85
C ILE A 119 7.31 3.39 -15.14
N SER A 120 6.27 3.00 -15.87
CA SER A 120 5.90 3.65 -17.13
C SER A 120 5.46 5.11 -17.00
N THR A 121 5.01 5.52 -15.81
CA THR A 121 4.64 6.93 -15.55
C THR A 121 5.82 7.89 -15.62
N GLY A 122 7.05 7.40 -15.42
CA GLY A 122 8.25 8.21 -15.29
C GLY A 122 8.32 9.04 -14.00
N MET A 123 7.43 8.77 -13.04
CA MET A 123 7.50 9.38 -11.71
C MET A 123 8.75 8.89 -10.97
N ASN A 124 9.26 9.73 -10.07
CA ASN A 124 10.39 9.34 -9.23
C ASN A 124 9.94 8.29 -8.19
N LEU A 125 10.37 7.04 -8.38
CA LEU A 125 10.09 5.91 -7.48
C LEU A 125 11.21 5.66 -6.46
N ASP A 126 12.37 6.33 -6.54
CA ASP A 126 13.47 6.15 -5.61
C ASP A 126 13.03 6.31 -4.14
N CYS A 127 13.41 5.40 -3.25
CA CYS A 127 13.01 5.45 -1.83
C CYS A 127 14.08 4.88 -0.89
N ASP A 128 14.07 5.32 0.36
CA ASP A 128 14.97 4.77 1.39
C ASP A 128 14.46 3.42 1.92
N VAL A 129 13.16 3.27 2.04
CA VAL A 129 12.53 2.05 2.59
C VAL A 129 11.37 1.61 1.69
N LEU A 130 11.40 0.36 1.28
CA LEU A 130 10.34 -0.29 0.52
C LEU A 130 9.54 -1.24 1.42
N SER A 131 8.23 -1.03 1.53
CA SER A 131 7.32 -2.08 1.97
C SER A 131 7.14 -3.05 0.81
N VAL A 132 7.66 -4.26 0.97
CA VAL A 132 7.65 -5.31 -0.06
C VAL A 132 6.22 -5.72 -0.38
N GLY A 133 5.90 -5.76 -1.66
CA GLY A 133 4.55 -6.03 -2.14
C GLY A 133 4.06 -7.44 -1.81
N HIS A 134 2.76 -7.55 -1.61
CA HIS A 134 2.03 -8.80 -1.47
C HIS A 134 2.70 -9.78 -0.48
N HIS A 135 3.06 -9.26 0.70
CA HIS A 135 3.68 -10.02 1.79
C HIS A 135 4.98 -10.77 1.39
N GLY A 136 5.64 -10.34 0.33
CA GLY A 136 6.80 -11.01 -0.25
C GLY A 136 6.45 -12.13 -1.22
N SER A 137 5.29 -12.09 -1.87
CA SER A 137 4.91 -12.99 -2.97
C SER A 137 5.94 -12.95 -4.11
N ALA A 138 6.07 -14.07 -4.83
CA ALA A 138 6.91 -14.14 -6.03
C ALA A 138 6.38 -13.26 -7.19
N SER A 139 5.07 -12.94 -7.18
CA SER A 139 4.38 -12.14 -8.21
C SER A 139 4.64 -10.64 -8.11
N SER A 140 5.28 -10.18 -7.01
CA SER A 140 5.54 -8.76 -6.75
C SER A 140 7.01 -8.50 -6.47
N THR A 141 7.37 -7.23 -6.34
CA THR A 141 8.75 -6.78 -6.05
C THR A 141 9.73 -7.32 -7.09
N THR A 142 9.40 -7.03 -8.36
CA THR A 142 10.18 -7.46 -9.53
C THR A 142 11.56 -6.81 -9.57
N TRP A 143 12.46 -7.35 -10.39
CA TRP A 143 13.78 -6.77 -10.61
C TRP A 143 13.69 -5.32 -11.10
N ASP A 144 12.85 -5.06 -12.09
CA ASP A 144 12.68 -3.73 -12.67
C ASP A 144 12.16 -2.74 -11.63
N PHE A 145 11.24 -3.19 -10.76
CA PHE A 145 10.70 -2.34 -9.70
C PHE A 145 11.73 -2.06 -8.61
N LEU A 146 12.55 -3.05 -8.23
CA LEU A 146 13.65 -2.87 -7.29
C LEU A 146 14.73 -1.93 -7.85
N GLU A 147 15.05 -2.02 -9.13
CA GLU A 147 15.96 -1.08 -9.79
C GLU A 147 15.39 0.34 -9.79
N ALA A 148 14.09 0.50 -10.09
CA ALA A 148 13.42 1.79 -10.13
C ALA A 148 13.26 2.45 -8.75
N THR A 149 13.04 1.64 -7.70
CA THR A 149 12.85 2.12 -6.32
C THR A 149 14.16 2.23 -5.54
N SER A 150 15.19 1.47 -5.90
CA SER A 150 16.55 1.48 -5.34
C SER A 150 16.61 1.62 -3.80
N PRO A 151 15.85 0.81 -3.04
CA PRO A 151 15.69 1.03 -1.60
C PRO A 151 16.95 0.66 -0.83
N SER A 152 17.24 1.42 0.24
CA SER A 152 18.30 1.08 1.20
C SER A 152 17.90 -0.05 2.15
N TYR A 153 16.60 -0.21 2.39
CA TYR A 153 16.01 -1.24 3.26
C TYR A 153 14.67 -1.72 2.70
N ALA A 154 14.37 -2.99 2.93
CA ALA A 154 13.06 -3.57 2.66
C ALA A 154 12.38 -4.03 3.97
N VAL A 155 11.06 -3.91 4.03
CA VAL A 155 10.26 -4.41 5.14
C VAL A 155 9.20 -5.35 4.59
N ILE A 156 9.09 -6.55 5.16
CA ILE A 156 8.09 -7.55 4.78
C ILE A 156 7.12 -7.75 5.94
N SER A 157 5.83 -7.55 5.68
CA SER A 157 4.77 -7.86 6.62
C SER A 157 4.11 -9.18 6.23
N CYS A 158 4.39 -10.26 6.95
CA CYS A 158 3.76 -11.57 6.71
C CYS A 158 3.59 -12.35 8.00
N GLY A 159 2.63 -13.26 8.01
CA GLY A 159 2.40 -14.14 9.17
C GLY A 159 3.45 -15.25 9.29
N ILE A 160 3.85 -15.59 10.51
CA ILE A 160 4.71 -16.74 10.78
C ILE A 160 3.93 -18.02 10.40
N ASN A 161 4.56 -18.92 9.64
CA ASN A 161 3.97 -20.17 9.17
C ASN A 161 2.67 -19.96 8.35
N ASN A 162 2.60 -18.87 7.58
CA ASN A 162 1.47 -18.65 6.67
C ASN A 162 1.39 -19.75 5.59
N GLN A 163 0.18 -20.00 5.13
CA GLN A 163 -0.10 -21.09 4.17
C GLN A 163 0.42 -20.82 2.74
N TYR A 164 0.81 -19.59 2.45
CA TYR A 164 1.28 -19.13 1.12
C TYR A 164 2.80 -19.27 0.97
N ASN A 165 3.52 -19.66 2.02
CA ASN A 165 4.99 -19.67 2.08
C ASN A 165 5.61 -18.28 1.78
N HIS A 166 4.95 -17.21 2.23
CA HIS A 166 5.52 -15.87 2.16
C HIS A 166 6.44 -15.58 3.36
N PRO A 167 7.56 -14.84 3.17
CA PRO A 167 8.04 -14.37 1.87
C PRO A 167 8.57 -15.51 1.00
N SER A 168 8.38 -15.40 -0.31
CA SER A 168 8.84 -16.40 -1.27
C SER A 168 10.38 -16.42 -1.38
N ALA A 169 10.93 -17.57 -1.72
CA ALA A 169 12.37 -17.68 -1.97
C ALA A 169 12.84 -16.77 -3.12
N ASP A 170 11.98 -16.56 -4.13
CA ASP A 170 12.29 -15.72 -5.29
C ASP A 170 12.41 -14.24 -4.87
N THR A 171 11.48 -13.73 -4.07
CA THR A 171 11.53 -12.35 -3.58
C THR A 171 12.72 -12.14 -2.65
N MET A 172 12.98 -13.07 -1.74
CA MET A 172 14.15 -13.01 -0.87
C MET A 172 15.46 -13.09 -1.66
N GLY A 173 15.48 -13.89 -2.73
CA GLY A 173 16.62 -13.97 -3.65
C GLY A 173 16.89 -12.63 -4.33
N ARG A 174 15.86 -12.00 -4.92
CA ARG A 174 16.00 -10.68 -5.56
C ARG A 174 16.56 -9.62 -4.61
N LEU A 175 16.01 -9.54 -3.39
CA LEU A 175 16.48 -8.59 -2.38
C LEU A 175 17.93 -8.85 -1.97
N SER A 176 18.29 -10.14 -1.76
CA SER A 176 19.66 -10.54 -1.42
C SER A 176 20.66 -10.23 -2.53
N ASP A 177 20.31 -10.52 -3.79
CA ASP A 177 21.20 -10.33 -4.94
C ASP A 177 21.45 -8.84 -5.22
N MET A 178 20.48 -7.97 -4.88
CA MET A 178 20.65 -6.51 -4.93
C MET A 178 21.29 -5.94 -3.65
N GLY A 179 21.59 -6.78 -2.66
CA GLY A 179 22.23 -6.34 -1.40
C GLY A 179 21.29 -5.50 -0.53
N ILE A 180 19.98 -5.64 -0.68
CA ILE A 180 18.98 -4.90 0.10
C ILE A 180 18.68 -5.66 1.40
N PRO A 181 19.00 -5.10 2.57
CA PRO A 181 18.68 -5.71 3.86
C PRO A 181 17.16 -5.67 4.13
N VAL A 182 16.66 -6.76 4.76
CA VAL A 182 15.25 -6.94 5.13
C VAL A 182 15.12 -6.93 6.65
#